data_60685328dd57fde7fa65d82228f045f6
#
_entry.id   60685328dd57fde7fa65d82228f045f6
#
_cell.length_a   1.000
_cell.length_b   1.000
_cell.length_c   1.000
_cell.angle_alpha   90.00
_cell.angle_beta   90.00
_cell.angle_gamma   90.00
#
_symmetry.space_group_name_H-M   'P 1'
#
loop_
_entity.id
_entity.type
_entity.pdbx_description
1 polymer ?
#
loop_
_entity_poly.entity_id
_entity_poly.type
_entity_poly.pdbx_seq_one_letter_code
_entity_poly.pdbx_strand_id
1 'polypeptide(L)'
;FNITAGTPAFAIHCFRSEDSEKGSISSDGSEQAAMYDDFQYNASNGLIKAYWSQNYAIIYQCNEVVDAIETGHLTEENDLYNKGEALFFRAYCYFNLVRAFGEVPLVTFKVNEASEANVPKTTVDKIYEQIDKDLKDAEDLLPEQWPAAYLGRLTWGAARSLHARTYMMRNDWQNMYKAASDVMGKGIYNLDTPYDKIFTDEGENSGGSVFELQCLSTAALPQSDKIGSQFCEVQGIRGSGKW
;
A
#
# COMPACT_ATOMS: atom_id res chain seq x y z
N PHE A 1 -1.83 -6.92 0.39
CA PHE A 1 -2.12 -7.04 1.83
C PHE A 1 -0.84 -7.02 2.68
N ASN A 2 0.08 -7.95 2.45
CA ASN A 2 1.29 -8.10 3.27
C ASN A 2 2.23 -6.89 3.28
N ILE A 3 2.18 -6.03 2.27
CA ILE A 3 3.00 -4.80 2.20
C ILE A 3 2.44 -3.64 3.02
N THR A 4 1.25 -3.79 3.57
CA THR A 4 0.57 -2.75 4.36
C THR A 4 0.29 -3.18 5.79
N ALA A 5 -0.14 -4.42 5.99
CA ALA A 5 -0.68 -4.93 7.24
C ALA A 5 -0.03 -6.25 7.69
N GLY A 6 1.05 -6.67 7.06
CA GLY A 6 1.83 -7.86 7.43
C GLY A 6 3.12 -7.51 8.17
N THR A 7 3.69 -8.49 8.87
CA THR A 7 4.93 -8.33 9.65
C THR A 7 6.09 -7.67 8.88
N PRO A 8 6.34 -7.95 7.58
CA PRO A 8 7.39 -7.26 6.84
C PRO A 8 7.20 -5.74 6.77
N ALA A 9 5.95 -5.26 6.62
CA ALA A 9 5.66 -3.83 6.61
C ALA A 9 5.88 -3.20 8.00
N PHE A 10 5.46 -3.86 9.06
CA PHE A 10 5.69 -3.39 10.43
C PHE A 10 7.18 -3.30 10.76
N ALA A 11 7.96 -4.30 10.37
CA ALA A 11 9.40 -4.30 10.58
C ALA A 11 10.05 -3.08 9.92
N ILE A 12 9.72 -2.81 8.66
CA ILE A 12 10.30 -1.71 7.88
C ILE A 12 9.85 -0.33 8.37
N HIS A 13 8.56 -0.18 8.74
CA HIS A 13 7.95 1.13 8.98
C HIS A 13 7.75 1.47 10.46
N CYS A 14 7.70 0.47 11.35
CA CYS A 14 7.39 0.70 12.75
C CYS A 14 8.53 0.31 13.70
N PHE A 15 9.08 -0.91 13.60
CA PHE A 15 10.11 -1.38 14.54
C PHE A 15 11.47 -0.65 14.44
N ARG A 16 11.64 0.16 13.40
CA ARG A 16 12.82 1.03 13.20
C ARG A 16 12.63 2.43 13.77
N SER A 17 11.61 2.64 14.59
CA SER A 17 11.30 3.93 15.18
C SER A 17 11.03 3.77 16.68
N GLU A 18 11.01 4.88 17.39
CA GLU A 18 10.66 4.94 18.82
C GLU A 18 9.16 4.70 19.08
N ASP A 19 8.33 4.62 18.02
CA ASP A 19 6.87 4.44 18.14
C ASP A 19 6.48 3.01 18.52
N SER A 20 7.33 2.03 18.24
CA SER A 20 7.07 0.63 18.55
C SER A 20 8.36 -0.17 18.76
N GLU A 21 8.27 -1.15 19.62
CA GLU A 21 9.35 -2.09 19.94
C GLU A 21 8.86 -3.54 19.82
N LYS A 22 9.78 -4.48 19.69
CA LYS A 22 9.49 -5.90 19.81
C LYS A 22 9.21 -6.23 21.27
N GLY A 23 7.93 -6.24 21.64
CA GLY A 23 7.51 -6.44 23.04
C GLY A 23 7.42 -7.89 23.54
N SER A 24 7.75 -8.86 22.72
CA SER A 24 7.71 -10.28 23.04
C SER A 24 9.02 -10.79 23.67
N ILE A 25 9.04 -12.04 24.13
CA ILE A 25 10.23 -12.65 24.72
C ILE A 25 11.25 -13.09 23.66
N SER A 26 12.53 -13.25 24.07
CA SER A 26 13.61 -13.61 23.14
C SER A 26 13.49 -15.01 22.53
N SER A 27 12.65 -15.88 23.07
CA SER A 27 12.48 -17.27 22.61
C SER A 27 11.23 -17.52 21.78
N ASP A 28 10.56 -16.49 21.31
CA ASP A 28 9.30 -16.61 20.54
C ASP A 28 9.51 -16.83 19.02
N GLY A 29 10.74 -16.99 18.56
CA GLY A 29 11.05 -17.20 17.15
C GLY A 29 11.03 -15.96 16.27
N SER A 30 10.81 -14.78 16.83
CA SER A 30 10.77 -13.52 16.08
C SER A 30 12.10 -12.75 16.06
N GLU A 31 13.21 -13.47 16.07
CA GLU A 31 14.59 -12.91 16.08
C GLU A 31 14.82 -11.89 14.97
N GLN A 32 14.27 -12.15 13.77
CA GLN A 32 14.40 -11.22 12.65
C GLN A 32 13.71 -9.87 12.90
N ALA A 33 12.60 -9.86 13.62
CA ALA A 33 11.92 -8.64 14.02
C ALA A 33 12.71 -7.87 15.09
N ALA A 34 13.30 -8.59 16.07
CA ALA A 34 14.17 -7.99 17.09
C ALA A 34 15.37 -7.26 16.49
N MET A 35 15.94 -7.79 15.40
CA MET A 35 17.06 -7.14 14.70
C MET A 35 16.72 -5.73 14.19
N TYR A 36 15.44 -5.44 13.91
CA TYR A 36 15.02 -4.08 13.51
C TYR A 36 15.00 -3.13 14.68
N ASP A 37 14.50 -3.57 15.80
CA ASP A 37 14.45 -2.82 17.04
C ASP A 37 15.86 -2.46 17.53
N ASP A 38 16.77 -3.44 17.48
CA ASP A 38 18.18 -3.29 17.83
C ASP A 38 19.05 -2.64 16.74
N PHE A 39 18.51 -2.29 15.58
CA PHE A 39 19.23 -1.81 14.39
C PHE A 39 20.39 -2.72 13.93
N GLN A 40 20.27 -4.04 14.14
CA GLN A 40 21.30 -5.05 13.81
C GLN A 40 20.96 -5.89 12.58
N TYR A 41 20.07 -5.43 11.73
CA TYR A 41 19.66 -6.13 10.52
C TYR A 41 20.68 -5.92 9.38
N ASN A 42 20.69 -6.85 8.43
CA ASN A 42 21.48 -6.77 7.21
C ASN A 42 20.64 -7.20 5.99
N ALA A 43 21.23 -7.14 4.79
CA ALA A 43 20.53 -7.43 3.54
C ALA A 43 20.01 -8.87 3.42
N SER A 44 20.47 -9.82 4.23
CA SER A 44 19.98 -11.20 4.24
C SER A 44 18.77 -11.41 5.16
N ASN A 45 18.30 -10.38 5.88
CA ASN A 45 17.12 -10.48 6.73
C ASN A 45 15.87 -10.83 5.89
N GLY A 46 15.17 -11.90 6.30
CA GLY A 46 14.01 -12.42 5.55
C GLY A 46 12.85 -11.46 5.43
N LEU A 47 12.65 -10.56 6.41
CA LEU A 47 11.58 -9.55 6.36
C LEU A 47 11.87 -8.47 5.31
N ILE A 48 13.14 -8.05 5.17
CA ILE A 48 13.56 -7.14 4.08
C ILE A 48 13.28 -7.78 2.73
N LYS A 49 13.74 -9.03 2.56
CA LYS A 49 13.52 -9.79 1.31
C LYS A 49 12.03 -9.97 1.02
N ALA A 50 11.22 -10.29 2.02
CA ALA A 50 9.79 -10.47 1.87
C ALA A 50 9.12 -9.15 1.44
N TYR A 51 9.44 -8.04 2.10
CA TYR A 51 8.90 -6.72 1.75
C TYR A 51 9.25 -6.31 0.32
N TRP A 52 10.51 -6.46 -0.07
CA TRP A 52 10.98 -6.20 -1.43
C TRP A 52 10.22 -7.05 -2.46
N SER A 53 10.23 -8.37 -2.27
CA SER A 53 9.65 -9.32 -3.24
C SER A 53 8.14 -9.14 -3.38
N GLN A 54 7.43 -8.82 -2.31
CA GLN A 54 5.98 -8.61 -2.33
C GLN A 54 5.61 -7.33 -3.10
N ASN A 55 6.35 -6.22 -2.91
CA ASN A 55 6.11 -5.01 -3.69
C ASN A 55 6.34 -5.26 -5.19
N TYR A 56 7.44 -5.93 -5.58
CA TYR A 56 7.69 -6.26 -6.98
C TYR A 56 6.70 -7.27 -7.57
N ALA A 57 6.19 -8.21 -6.78
CA ALA A 57 5.13 -9.12 -7.24
C ALA A 57 3.84 -8.36 -7.60
N ILE A 58 3.47 -7.36 -6.82
CA ILE A 58 2.31 -6.50 -7.13
C ILE A 58 2.61 -5.63 -8.36
N ILE A 59 3.79 -5.03 -8.45
CA ILE A 59 4.21 -4.25 -9.63
C ILE A 59 4.09 -5.10 -10.90
N TYR A 60 4.56 -6.35 -10.85
CA TYR A 60 4.42 -7.28 -11.97
C TYR A 60 2.96 -7.47 -12.37
N GLN A 61 2.06 -7.76 -11.41
CA GLN A 61 0.62 -7.92 -11.68
C GLN A 61 0.01 -6.63 -12.25
N CYS A 62 0.39 -5.46 -11.74
CA CYS A 62 -0.07 -4.19 -12.27
C CYS A 62 0.37 -3.98 -13.73
N ASN A 63 1.62 -4.32 -14.04
CA ASN A 63 2.12 -4.23 -15.41
C ASN A 63 1.39 -5.19 -16.36
N GLU A 64 1.03 -6.40 -15.90
CA GLU A 64 0.22 -7.36 -16.67
C GLU A 64 -1.16 -6.77 -17.01
N VAL A 65 -1.83 -6.13 -16.03
CA VAL A 65 -3.14 -5.51 -16.26
C VAL A 65 -3.03 -4.34 -17.23
N VAL A 66 -2.06 -3.45 -17.03
CA VAL A 66 -1.86 -2.28 -17.91
C VAL A 66 -1.52 -2.73 -19.33
N ASP A 67 -0.61 -3.70 -19.50
CA ASP A 67 -0.25 -4.25 -20.79
C ASP A 67 -1.46 -4.88 -21.51
N ALA A 68 -2.24 -5.70 -20.80
CA ALA A 68 -3.42 -6.34 -21.37
C ALA A 68 -4.46 -5.34 -21.89
N ILE A 69 -4.67 -4.24 -21.16
CA ILE A 69 -5.63 -3.20 -21.56
C ILE A 69 -5.08 -2.39 -22.74
N GLU A 70 -3.81 -2.02 -22.71
CA GLU A 70 -3.20 -1.22 -23.78
C GLU A 70 -3.03 -2.00 -25.09
N THR A 71 -2.50 -3.22 -25.02
CA THR A 71 -2.30 -4.08 -26.20
C THR A 71 -3.61 -4.64 -26.76
N GLY A 72 -4.59 -4.90 -25.90
CA GLY A 72 -5.94 -5.30 -26.27
C GLY A 72 -6.80 -4.15 -26.78
N HIS A 73 -6.32 -2.89 -26.71
CA HIS A 73 -7.10 -1.69 -27.03
C HIS A 73 -8.45 -1.65 -26.31
N LEU A 74 -8.48 -2.09 -25.04
CA LEU A 74 -9.71 -2.14 -24.25
C LEU A 74 -10.07 -0.73 -23.78
N THR A 75 -11.32 -0.32 -24.03
CA THR A 75 -11.79 1.04 -23.76
C THR A 75 -13.11 1.07 -22.99
N GLU A 76 -13.63 -0.10 -22.60
CA GLU A 76 -14.81 -0.15 -21.76
C GLU A 76 -14.52 0.49 -20.40
N GLU A 77 -15.55 1.09 -19.81
CA GLU A 77 -15.42 1.85 -18.55
C GLU A 77 -14.79 1.00 -17.44
N ASN A 78 -15.19 -0.26 -17.31
CA ASN A 78 -14.60 -1.17 -16.31
C ASN A 78 -13.11 -1.49 -16.57
N ASP A 79 -12.68 -1.55 -17.84
CA ASP A 79 -11.28 -1.77 -18.17
C ASP A 79 -10.45 -0.55 -17.77
N LEU A 80 -10.97 0.64 -18.02
CA LEU A 80 -10.33 1.90 -17.64
C LEU A 80 -10.24 2.03 -16.11
N TYR A 81 -11.26 1.64 -15.35
CA TYR A 81 -11.21 1.56 -13.90
C TYR A 81 -10.16 0.57 -13.41
N ASN A 82 -10.11 -0.62 -14.00
CA ASN A 82 -9.08 -1.63 -13.66
C ASN A 82 -7.67 -1.12 -13.95
N LYS A 83 -7.48 -0.37 -15.04
CA LYS A 83 -6.21 0.30 -15.33
C LYS A 83 -5.86 1.35 -14.28
N GLY A 84 -6.81 2.19 -13.88
CA GLY A 84 -6.63 3.18 -12.82
C GLY A 84 -6.22 2.55 -11.49
N GLU A 85 -6.86 1.45 -11.09
CA GLU A 85 -6.49 0.69 -9.89
C GLU A 85 -5.09 0.08 -9.98
N ALA A 86 -4.73 -0.49 -11.13
CA ALA A 86 -3.39 -1.05 -11.34
C ALA A 86 -2.30 0.03 -11.27
N LEU A 87 -2.54 1.19 -11.86
CA LEU A 87 -1.62 2.34 -11.79
C LEU A 87 -1.47 2.85 -10.36
N PHE A 88 -2.57 2.96 -9.60
CA PHE A 88 -2.51 3.32 -8.19
C PHE A 88 -1.64 2.35 -7.38
N PHE A 89 -1.88 1.04 -7.52
CA PHE A 89 -1.11 0.05 -6.76
C PHE A 89 0.35 0.00 -7.20
N ARG A 90 0.66 0.22 -8.47
CA ARG A 90 2.04 0.33 -8.95
C ARG A 90 2.76 1.52 -8.32
N ALA A 91 2.11 2.69 -8.33
CA ALA A 91 2.61 3.89 -7.65
C ALA A 91 2.80 3.67 -6.14
N TYR A 92 1.84 3.03 -5.47
CA TYR A 92 1.92 2.71 -4.05
C TYR A 92 3.11 1.80 -3.73
N CYS A 93 3.35 0.78 -4.54
CA CYS A 93 4.49 -0.12 -4.38
C CYS A 93 5.82 0.59 -4.60
N TYR A 94 5.94 1.44 -5.63
CA TYR A 94 7.15 2.24 -5.83
C TYR A 94 7.35 3.27 -4.74
N PHE A 95 6.30 3.86 -4.21
CA PHE A 95 6.39 4.75 -3.06
C PHE A 95 6.88 4.03 -1.80
N ASN A 96 6.46 2.79 -1.58
CA ASN A 96 7.00 1.94 -0.51
C ASN A 96 8.48 1.63 -0.72
N LEU A 97 8.85 1.22 -1.93
CA LEU A 97 10.22 0.83 -2.26
C LEU A 97 11.19 2.02 -2.16
N VAL A 98 10.84 3.17 -2.73
CA VAL A 98 11.73 4.35 -2.73
C VAL A 98 11.97 4.89 -1.31
N ARG A 99 10.95 4.85 -0.45
CA ARG A 99 11.11 5.27 0.97
C ARG A 99 11.98 4.31 1.77
N ALA A 100 11.86 3.01 1.50
CA ALA A 100 12.59 1.98 2.25
C ALA A 100 14.03 1.79 1.75
N PHE A 101 14.28 1.90 0.43
CA PHE A 101 15.53 1.49 -0.22
C PHE A 101 16.21 2.59 -1.05
N GLY A 102 15.57 3.71 -1.28
CA GLY A 102 16.11 4.76 -2.16
C GLY A 102 16.03 4.35 -3.63
N GLU A 103 17.17 4.31 -4.33
CA GLU A 103 17.25 3.88 -5.72
C GLU A 103 16.91 2.40 -5.89
N VAL A 104 15.92 2.10 -6.72
CA VAL A 104 15.47 0.73 -7.03
C VAL A 104 15.26 0.53 -8.53
N PRO A 105 15.24 -0.70 -9.06
CA PRO A 105 14.86 -0.96 -10.44
C PRO A 105 13.44 -0.45 -10.75
N LEU A 106 13.30 0.33 -11.83
CA LEU A 106 12.02 0.84 -12.29
C LEU A 106 11.51 0.00 -13.48
N VAL A 107 10.56 -0.91 -13.20
CA VAL A 107 9.96 -1.83 -14.18
C VAL A 107 8.51 -1.41 -14.40
N THR A 108 8.22 -0.78 -15.53
CA THR A 108 6.88 -0.26 -15.88
C THR A 108 6.26 -0.99 -17.08
N PHE A 109 6.82 -2.12 -17.43
CA PHE A 109 6.42 -2.95 -18.56
C PHE A 109 6.23 -4.40 -18.11
N LYS A 110 5.48 -5.15 -18.88
CA LYS A 110 5.32 -6.60 -18.71
C LYS A 110 6.65 -7.29 -19.04
N VAL A 111 7.14 -8.09 -18.12
CA VAL A 111 8.34 -8.90 -18.30
C VAL A 111 7.95 -10.21 -18.97
N ASN A 112 8.38 -10.43 -20.22
CA ASN A 112 8.09 -11.65 -20.98
C ASN A 112 9.22 -12.68 -20.87
N GLU A 113 10.46 -12.21 -20.70
CA GLU A 113 11.64 -13.06 -20.61
C GLU A 113 12.52 -12.69 -19.40
N ALA A 114 13.22 -13.68 -18.86
CA ALA A 114 14.08 -13.47 -17.68
C ALA A 114 15.19 -12.42 -17.90
N SER A 115 15.65 -12.23 -19.16
CA SER A 115 16.63 -11.23 -19.55
C SER A 115 16.12 -9.79 -19.32
N GLU A 116 14.83 -9.55 -19.52
CA GLU A 116 14.19 -8.25 -19.34
C GLU A 116 14.04 -7.86 -17.86
N ALA A 117 14.06 -8.85 -16.95
CA ALA A 117 13.96 -8.60 -15.51
C ALA A 117 15.25 -7.99 -14.90
N ASN A 118 16.37 -8.01 -15.63
CA ASN A 118 17.64 -7.47 -15.16
C ASN A 118 17.75 -5.95 -15.39
N VAL A 119 16.85 -5.20 -14.76
CA VAL A 119 16.79 -3.74 -14.85
C VAL A 119 17.73 -3.11 -13.82
N PRO A 120 18.63 -2.18 -14.20
CA PRO A 120 19.45 -1.46 -13.24
C PRO A 120 18.60 -0.55 -12.34
N LYS A 121 19.11 -0.22 -11.17
CA LYS A 121 18.45 0.75 -10.28
C LYS A 121 18.36 2.13 -10.94
N THR A 122 17.29 2.82 -10.66
CA THR A 122 16.95 4.14 -11.18
C THR A 122 17.02 5.17 -10.06
N THR A 123 17.32 6.41 -10.38
CA THR A 123 17.39 7.51 -9.40
C THR A 123 16.04 7.76 -8.72
N VAL A 124 16.10 8.21 -7.47
CA VAL A 124 14.93 8.55 -6.66
C VAL A 124 13.98 9.50 -7.40
N ASP A 125 14.51 10.52 -8.05
CA ASP A 125 13.71 11.51 -8.80
C ASP A 125 12.89 10.87 -9.92
N LYS A 126 13.52 9.99 -10.71
CA LYS A 126 12.81 9.27 -11.80
C LYS A 126 11.76 8.30 -11.28
N ILE A 127 11.97 7.71 -10.11
CA ILE A 127 10.96 6.87 -9.48
C ILE A 127 9.76 7.73 -9.08
N TYR A 128 9.99 8.91 -8.49
CA TYR A 128 8.90 9.83 -8.15
C TYR A 128 8.20 10.41 -9.38
N GLU A 129 8.92 10.70 -10.48
CA GLU A 129 8.30 11.08 -11.76
C GLU A 129 7.32 10.01 -12.26
N GLN A 130 7.70 8.73 -12.12
CA GLN A 130 6.80 7.64 -12.51
C GLN A 130 5.62 7.49 -11.54
N ILE A 131 5.84 7.66 -10.24
CA ILE A 131 4.76 7.67 -9.24
C ILE A 131 3.76 8.76 -9.56
N ASP A 132 4.22 9.99 -9.84
CA ASP A 132 3.36 11.11 -10.19
C ASP A 132 2.55 10.85 -11.46
N LYS A 133 3.21 10.27 -12.47
CA LYS A 133 2.53 9.88 -13.72
C LYS A 133 1.44 8.84 -13.45
N ASP A 134 1.75 7.77 -12.74
CA ASP A 134 0.79 6.69 -12.46
C ASP A 134 -0.39 7.20 -11.62
N LEU A 135 -0.13 8.05 -10.61
CA LEU A 135 -1.20 8.62 -9.80
C LEU A 135 -2.05 9.61 -10.56
N LYS A 136 -1.44 10.42 -11.44
CA LYS A 136 -2.20 11.34 -12.29
C LYS A 136 -3.11 10.58 -13.25
N ASP A 137 -2.58 9.55 -13.90
CA ASP A 137 -3.36 8.71 -14.80
C ASP A 137 -4.48 7.96 -14.03
N ALA A 138 -4.20 7.51 -12.79
CA ALA A 138 -5.22 6.91 -11.92
C ALA A 138 -6.31 7.91 -11.50
N GLU A 139 -5.95 9.15 -11.16
CA GLU A 139 -6.91 10.23 -10.87
C GLU A 139 -7.85 10.50 -12.05
N ASP A 140 -7.34 10.42 -13.28
CA ASP A 140 -8.13 10.66 -14.49
C ASP A 140 -9.06 9.50 -14.87
N LEU A 141 -8.75 8.29 -14.38
CA LEU A 141 -9.50 7.06 -14.71
C LEU A 141 -10.46 6.62 -13.62
N LEU A 142 -10.17 6.86 -12.35
CA LEU A 142 -10.96 6.37 -11.23
C LEU A 142 -12.19 7.23 -10.95
N PRO A 143 -13.34 6.62 -10.58
CA PRO A 143 -14.54 7.36 -10.24
C PRO A 143 -14.39 8.05 -8.88
N GLU A 144 -15.19 9.08 -8.64
CA GLU A 144 -15.25 9.76 -7.34
C GLU A 144 -15.86 8.87 -6.25
N GLN A 145 -16.84 8.07 -6.61
CA GLN A 145 -17.55 7.15 -5.71
C GLN A 145 -17.97 5.88 -6.45
N TRP A 146 -18.09 4.79 -5.73
CA TRP A 146 -18.61 3.54 -6.23
C TRP A 146 -20.05 3.28 -5.74
N PRO A 147 -20.89 2.61 -6.54
CA PRO A 147 -22.12 2.01 -6.03
C PRO A 147 -21.84 1.05 -4.87
N ALA A 148 -22.80 0.87 -3.97
CA ALA A 148 -22.63 0.05 -2.76
C ALA A 148 -22.15 -1.40 -3.04
N ALA A 149 -22.49 -1.96 -4.21
CA ALA A 149 -22.03 -3.30 -4.62
C ALA A 149 -20.52 -3.39 -4.88
N TYR A 150 -19.84 -2.26 -5.07
CA TYR A 150 -18.42 -2.18 -5.35
C TYR A 150 -17.65 -1.39 -4.27
N LEU A 151 -18.23 -1.29 -3.09
CA LEU A 151 -17.59 -0.62 -1.95
C LEU A 151 -16.24 -1.30 -1.64
N GLY A 152 -15.21 -0.50 -1.36
CA GLY A 152 -13.86 -0.99 -1.15
C GLY A 152 -12.95 -0.95 -2.38
N ARG A 153 -13.48 -0.67 -3.60
CA ARG A 153 -12.63 -0.35 -4.76
C ARG A 153 -12.02 1.04 -4.63
N LEU A 154 -10.92 1.27 -5.35
CA LEU A 154 -10.21 2.56 -5.33
C LEU A 154 -11.03 3.66 -5.99
N THR A 155 -10.93 4.84 -5.42
CA THR A 155 -11.58 6.06 -5.90
C THR A 155 -10.56 7.10 -6.33
N TRP A 156 -11.02 8.12 -7.06
CA TRP A 156 -10.25 9.34 -7.31
C TRP A 156 -9.64 9.92 -6.03
N GLY A 157 -10.42 9.97 -4.96
CA GLY A 157 -9.97 10.50 -3.67
C GLY A 157 -8.82 9.69 -3.05
N ALA A 158 -8.83 8.37 -3.23
CA ALA A 158 -7.72 7.52 -2.80
C ALA A 158 -6.43 7.85 -3.56
N ALA A 159 -6.50 7.98 -4.90
CA ALA A 159 -5.36 8.33 -5.74
C ALA A 159 -4.83 9.73 -5.40
N ARG A 160 -5.72 10.71 -5.27
CA ARG A 160 -5.35 12.10 -4.94
C ARG A 160 -4.75 12.24 -3.55
N SER A 161 -5.26 11.50 -2.57
CA SER A 161 -4.71 11.48 -1.21
C SER A 161 -3.33 10.84 -1.14
N LEU A 162 -3.11 9.74 -1.88
CA LEU A 162 -1.78 9.14 -1.99
C LEU A 162 -0.80 10.12 -2.66
N HIS A 163 -1.24 10.83 -3.69
CA HIS A 163 -0.44 11.84 -4.38
C HIS A 163 -0.02 12.97 -3.43
N ALA A 164 -0.95 13.49 -2.61
CA ALA A 164 -0.63 14.45 -1.55
C ALA A 164 0.48 13.93 -0.62
N ARG A 165 0.40 12.65 -0.24
CA ARG A 165 1.38 12.01 0.63
C ARG A 165 2.76 11.85 -0.05
N THR A 166 2.80 11.58 -1.36
CA THR A 166 4.07 11.53 -2.10
C THR A 166 4.74 12.90 -2.20
N TYR A 167 3.97 13.97 -2.41
CA TYR A 167 4.47 15.35 -2.38
C TYR A 167 5.02 15.72 -0.99
N MET A 168 4.32 15.37 0.08
CA MET A 168 4.78 15.60 1.45
C MET A 168 6.16 14.99 1.70
N MET A 169 6.39 13.77 1.24
CA MET A 169 7.68 13.07 1.43
C MET A 169 8.84 13.70 0.66
N ARG A 170 8.56 14.53 -0.34
CA ARG A 170 9.55 15.29 -1.12
C ARG A 170 9.67 16.75 -0.67
N ASN A 171 8.97 17.15 0.38
CA ASN A 171 8.85 18.54 0.84
C ASN A 171 8.23 19.49 -0.21
N ASP A 172 7.45 18.96 -1.14
CA ASP A 172 6.67 19.74 -2.10
C ASP A 172 5.34 20.19 -1.47
N TRP A 173 5.44 21.12 -0.56
CA TRP A 173 4.32 21.59 0.26
C TRP A 173 3.23 22.27 -0.57
N GLN A 174 3.58 22.88 -1.68
CA GLN A 174 2.61 23.54 -2.56
C GLN A 174 1.69 22.53 -3.24
N ASN A 175 2.24 21.51 -3.86
CA ASN A 175 1.46 20.47 -4.51
C ASN A 175 0.74 19.58 -3.50
N MET A 176 1.36 19.31 -2.35
CA MET A 176 0.71 18.61 -1.23
C MET A 176 -0.54 19.34 -0.76
N TYR A 177 -0.43 20.65 -0.48
CA TYR A 177 -1.55 21.48 -0.05
C TYR A 177 -2.67 21.49 -1.10
N LYS A 178 -2.31 21.65 -2.38
CA LYS A 178 -3.27 21.62 -3.48
C LYS A 178 -4.01 20.29 -3.53
N ALA A 179 -3.28 19.16 -3.50
CA ALA A 179 -3.88 17.82 -3.58
C ALA A 179 -4.80 17.53 -2.38
N ALA A 180 -4.38 17.87 -1.17
CA ALA A 180 -5.21 17.74 0.03
C ALA A 180 -6.47 18.62 -0.04
N SER A 181 -6.32 19.88 -0.48
CA SER A 181 -7.44 20.80 -0.66
C SER A 181 -8.45 20.32 -1.71
N ASP A 182 -7.97 19.69 -2.78
CA ASP A 182 -8.84 19.14 -3.82
C ASP A 182 -9.73 18.02 -3.23
N VAL A 183 -9.16 17.13 -2.38
CA VAL A 183 -9.93 16.06 -1.71
C VAL A 183 -10.94 16.64 -0.74
N MET A 184 -10.53 17.58 0.11
CA MET A 184 -11.42 18.25 1.08
C MET A 184 -12.54 19.02 0.38
N GLY A 185 -12.23 19.70 -0.73
CA GLY A 185 -13.16 20.52 -1.48
C GLY A 185 -14.26 19.74 -2.22
N LYS A 186 -14.11 18.44 -2.40
CA LYS A 186 -15.13 17.57 -3.03
C LYS A 186 -16.39 17.41 -2.17
N GLY A 187 -16.29 17.59 -0.84
CA GLY A 187 -17.42 17.41 0.07
C GLY A 187 -17.91 15.96 0.19
N ILE A 188 -17.11 14.99 -0.26
CA ILE A 188 -17.40 13.55 -0.15
C ILE A 188 -16.99 13.03 1.21
N TYR A 189 -15.87 13.52 1.74
CA TYR A 189 -15.27 13.09 2.99
C TYR A 189 -15.55 14.08 4.12
N ASN A 190 -15.73 13.58 5.34
CA ASN A 190 -15.94 14.37 6.54
C ASN A 190 -15.28 13.72 7.76
N LEU A 191 -15.24 14.42 8.88
CA LEU A 191 -14.68 13.93 10.15
C LEU A 191 -15.77 13.76 11.23
N ASP A 192 -16.98 13.44 10.81
CA ASP A 192 -18.15 13.37 11.70
C ASP A 192 -18.21 12.06 12.50
N THR A 193 -17.46 11.02 12.08
CA THR A 193 -17.39 9.75 12.79
C THR A 193 -16.72 9.95 14.15
N PRO A 194 -17.39 9.58 15.28
CA PRO A 194 -16.79 9.69 16.60
C PRO A 194 -15.48 8.91 16.69
N TYR A 195 -14.49 9.48 17.38
CA TYR A 195 -13.14 8.90 17.45
C TYR A 195 -13.12 7.46 17.99
N ASP A 196 -13.96 7.16 18.97
CA ASP A 196 -14.09 5.83 19.58
C ASP A 196 -14.75 4.79 18.66
N LYS A 197 -15.30 5.23 17.52
CA LYS A 197 -15.94 4.36 16.52
C LYS A 197 -15.06 4.08 15.31
N ILE A 198 -14.05 4.89 15.03
CA ILE A 198 -13.23 4.79 13.79
C ILE A 198 -12.64 3.40 13.57
N PHE A 199 -12.25 2.70 14.66
CA PHE A 199 -11.64 1.36 14.60
C PHE A 199 -12.60 0.23 15.01
N THR A 200 -13.90 0.45 14.88
CA THR A 200 -14.95 -0.55 15.13
C THR A 200 -15.73 -0.80 13.84
N ASP A 201 -16.55 -1.86 13.83
CA ASP A 201 -17.44 -2.17 12.70
C ASP A 201 -18.38 -1.00 12.34
N GLU A 202 -18.71 -0.14 13.32
CA GLU A 202 -19.52 1.06 13.07
C GLU A 202 -18.76 2.16 12.30
N GLY A 203 -17.43 2.13 12.34
CA GLY A 203 -16.56 3.07 11.63
C GLY A 203 -16.16 2.63 10.24
N GLU A 204 -16.43 1.37 9.85
CA GLU A 204 -16.08 0.85 8.54
C GLU A 204 -16.74 1.67 7.42
N ASN A 205 -15.95 2.03 6.42
CA ASN A 205 -16.37 2.82 5.27
C ASN A 205 -17.09 4.14 5.65
N SER A 206 -16.75 4.71 6.79
CA SER A 206 -17.34 5.96 7.29
C SER A 206 -16.90 7.17 6.45
N GLY A 207 -17.51 8.32 6.72
CA GLY A 207 -17.23 9.56 5.99
C GLY A 207 -15.77 10.03 6.03
N GLY A 208 -14.98 9.63 7.01
CA GLY A 208 -13.55 9.91 7.11
C GLY A 208 -12.67 8.92 6.34
N SER A 209 -13.23 7.81 5.88
CA SER A 209 -12.50 6.79 5.17
C SER A 209 -12.33 7.14 3.69
N VAL A 210 -11.11 7.32 3.26
CA VAL A 210 -10.78 7.57 1.84
C VAL A 210 -10.59 6.27 1.08
N PHE A 211 -9.97 5.28 1.71
CA PHE A 211 -9.79 3.94 1.19
C PHE A 211 -9.56 2.97 2.34
N GLU A 212 -10.27 1.87 2.33
CA GLU A 212 -10.11 0.78 3.29
C GLU A 212 -9.86 -0.54 2.57
N LEU A 213 -8.89 -1.29 3.07
CA LEU A 213 -8.68 -2.65 2.65
C LEU A 213 -9.75 -3.53 3.32
N GLN A 214 -10.73 -3.94 2.53
CA GLN A 214 -11.86 -4.73 3.03
C GLN A 214 -11.39 -6.12 3.47
N CYS A 215 -11.63 -6.47 4.72
CA CYS A 215 -11.29 -7.76 5.31
C CYS A 215 -12.57 -8.51 5.68
N LEU A 216 -12.61 -9.80 5.38
CA LEU A 216 -13.74 -10.66 5.72
C LEU A 216 -13.25 -11.90 6.45
N SER A 217 -13.80 -12.13 7.65
CA SER A 217 -13.58 -13.35 8.41
C SER A 217 -14.90 -13.96 8.83
N THR A 218 -15.39 -14.93 8.08
CA THR A 218 -16.60 -15.69 8.43
C THR A 218 -16.26 -17.16 8.69
N ALA A 219 -17.06 -17.84 9.50
CA ALA A 219 -16.89 -19.26 9.77
C ALA A 219 -17.08 -20.13 8.51
N ALA A 220 -17.75 -19.61 7.49
CA ALA A 220 -18.01 -20.32 6.23
C ALA A 220 -16.80 -20.34 5.29
N LEU A 221 -15.80 -19.46 5.48
CA LEU A 221 -14.62 -19.42 4.64
C LEU A 221 -13.53 -20.38 5.15
N PRO A 222 -12.84 -21.12 4.26
CA PRO A 222 -11.61 -21.81 4.61
C PRO A 222 -10.61 -20.85 5.26
N GLN A 223 -9.75 -21.36 6.16
CA GLN A 223 -8.76 -20.50 6.84
C GLN A 223 -7.80 -19.82 5.86
N SER A 224 -7.49 -20.47 4.74
CA SER A 224 -6.67 -19.89 3.65
C SER A 224 -7.29 -18.67 2.97
N ASP A 225 -8.62 -18.54 3.03
CA ASP A 225 -9.36 -17.48 2.32
C ASP A 225 -9.76 -16.34 3.26
N LYS A 226 -9.45 -16.47 4.54
CA LYS A 226 -9.67 -15.40 5.53
C LYS A 226 -8.59 -14.34 5.38
N ILE A 227 -9.03 -13.12 5.14
CA ILE A 227 -8.16 -11.95 5.04
C ILE A 227 -8.38 -11.11 6.28
N GLY A 228 -7.31 -10.82 7.01
CA GLY A 228 -7.34 -10.00 8.20
C GLY A 228 -6.01 -9.30 8.45
N SER A 229 -6.05 -8.16 9.12
CA SER A 229 -4.85 -7.44 9.53
C SER A 229 -4.11 -8.20 10.65
N GLN A 230 -2.78 -8.23 10.57
CA GLN A 230 -1.94 -8.71 11.67
C GLN A 230 -1.76 -7.69 12.80
N PHE A 231 -2.37 -6.50 12.70
CA PHE A 231 -2.25 -5.46 13.73
C PHE A 231 -2.68 -5.95 15.12
N CYS A 232 -3.83 -6.60 15.22
CA CYS A 232 -4.31 -7.12 16.50
C CYS A 232 -3.37 -8.19 17.08
N GLU A 233 -2.75 -8.98 16.21
CA GLU A 233 -1.78 -9.99 16.61
C GLU A 233 -0.48 -9.35 17.11
N VAL A 234 0.10 -8.43 16.34
CA VAL A 234 1.40 -7.81 16.68
C VAL A 234 1.30 -6.74 17.77
N GLN A 235 0.11 -6.17 18.00
CA GLN A 235 -0.15 -5.19 19.05
C GLN A 235 -0.95 -5.77 20.23
N GLY A 236 -1.12 -7.10 20.28
CA GLY A 236 -1.89 -7.77 21.32
C GLY A 236 -1.28 -7.67 22.72
N ILE A 237 -2.00 -8.19 23.70
CA ILE A 237 -1.59 -8.18 25.10
C ILE A 237 -0.29 -8.96 25.28
N ARG A 238 0.72 -8.31 25.83
CA ARG A 238 2.00 -8.95 26.19
C ARG A 238 1.79 -10.00 27.26
N GLY A 239 2.42 -11.16 27.08
CA GLY A 239 2.41 -12.22 28.08
C GLY A 239 2.68 -13.62 27.48
N SER A 240 3.22 -14.52 28.28
CA SER A 240 3.56 -15.87 27.84
C SER A 240 2.33 -16.63 27.31
N GLY A 241 2.44 -17.22 26.14
CA GLY A 241 1.43 -18.10 25.57
C GLY A 241 0.19 -17.41 24.98
N LYS A 242 0.30 -16.15 24.61
CA LYS A 242 -0.79 -15.36 24.02
C LYS A 242 -0.63 -15.06 22.52
N TRP A 243 0.34 -15.70 21.88
CA TRP A 243 0.60 -15.60 20.42
C TRP A 243 0.43 -16.95 19.77
#